data_064ebe4d520dbcaec5e3136200cf56cb
#
_entry.id   064ebe4d520dbcaec5e3136200cf56cb
#
_cell.length_a   1.000
_cell.length_b   1.000
_cell.length_c   1.000
_cell.angle_alpha   90.00
_cell.angle_beta   90.00
_cell.angle_gamma   90.00
#
_symmetry.space_group_name_H-M   'P 1'
#
loop_
_entity.id
_entity.type
_entity.pdbx_description
1 polymer ?
#
loop_
_entity_poly.entity_id
_entity_poly.type
_entity_poly.pdbx_seq_one_letter_code
_entity_poly.pdbx_strand_id
1 'polypeptide(L)'
;MGDMQAVILAAGMGKRLKNLTENNTKCMVQVNGVTLIQRMLRQLDQQDLERIVIVVGYKKDILIEYIHSLEVRTPIEFIENTIYDQTNNIYSLALAKHALLESDTVLLESDLIFEDSVLTDLIQDPRETLALVDRYESWMDGTVVKISDRDEILDFVPGNKFVFEDIPRYYKTVNIYKFSRHFSATQYVPFLEAYSTALGNNEYYEQVLRVLTLLNNTSIRAKRLNGQKWYEIDDIQDLDIASSIFSDRDDRLKKMQKRY
;
A
#
# COMPACT_ATOMS: atom_id res chain seq x y z
N MET A 1 14.30 -17.56 -6.78
CA MET A 1 13.69 -16.22 -6.69
C MET A 1 14.62 -15.46 -5.78
N GLY A 2 14.89 -14.17 -6.04
CA GLY A 2 15.64 -13.33 -5.09
C GLY A 2 14.85 -13.17 -3.81
N ASP A 3 15.52 -12.80 -2.73
CA ASP A 3 14.91 -12.53 -1.44
C ASP A 3 13.92 -11.35 -1.59
N MET A 4 12.67 -11.56 -1.19
CA MET A 4 11.59 -10.57 -1.28
C MET A 4 10.99 -10.31 0.10
N GLN A 5 10.66 -9.08 0.38
CA GLN A 5 10.04 -8.64 1.62
C GLN A 5 8.79 -7.81 1.36
N ALA A 6 8.02 -7.52 2.40
CA ALA A 6 6.96 -6.53 2.35
C ALA A 6 7.26 -5.33 3.26
N VAL A 7 6.83 -4.14 2.85
CA VAL A 7 6.78 -2.94 3.69
C VAL A 7 5.35 -2.45 3.75
N ILE A 8 4.80 -2.31 4.96
CA ILE A 8 3.44 -1.81 5.20
C ILE A 8 3.53 -0.44 5.89
N LEU A 9 2.89 0.58 5.32
CA LEU A 9 2.80 1.90 5.94
C LEU A 9 1.53 1.98 6.79
N ALA A 10 1.69 1.94 8.11
CA ALA A 10 0.59 1.87 9.09
C ALA A 10 0.69 2.93 10.21
N ALA A 11 1.39 4.04 9.97
CA ALA A 11 1.60 5.09 10.96
C ALA A 11 0.44 6.10 11.08
N GLY A 12 -0.49 6.11 10.13
CA GLY A 12 -1.52 7.13 10.00
C GLY A 12 -2.64 7.06 11.05
N MET A 13 -3.27 8.21 11.33
CA MET A 13 -4.32 8.35 12.36
C MET A 13 -5.72 7.95 11.93
N GLY A 14 -6.02 7.92 10.63
CA GLY A 14 -7.35 7.58 10.13
C GLY A 14 -8.49 8.48 10.62
N LYS A 15 -8.28 9.79 10.73
CA LYS A 15 -9.21 10.76 11.34
C LYS A 15 -10.62 10.74 10.73
N ARG A 16 -10.76 10.39 9.45
CA ARG A 16 -12.07 10.33 8.75
C ARG A 16 -12.97 9.19 9.24
N LEU A 17 -12.39 8.16 9.85
CA LEU A 17 -13.11 7.01 10.45
C LEU A 17 -13.66 7.29 11.86
N LYS A 18 -13.41 8.50 12.42
CA LYS A 18 -14.00 8.99 13.68
C LYS A 18 -13.87 7.99 14.84
N ASN A 19 -14.99 7.55 15.40
CA ASN A 19 -15.04 6.68 16.60
C ASN A 19 -14.33 5.32 16.37
N LEU A 20 -14.24 4.85 15.13
CA LEU A 20 -13.60 3.57 14.81
C LEU A 20 -12.08 3.60 15.03
N THR A 21 -11.48 4.80 14.97
CA THR A 21 -10.02 4.99 15.19
C THR A 21 -9.71 5.75 16.48
N GLU A 22 -10.71 6.06 17.30
CA GLU A 22 -10.49 6.72 18.60
C GLU A 22 -9.65 5.85 19.55
N ASN A 23 -9.87 4.55 19.55
CA ASN A 23 -9.13 3.59 20.37
C ASN A 23 -8.29 2.58 19.60
N ASN A 24 -8.29 2.66 18.26
CA ASN A 24 -7.60 1.75 17.36
C ASN A 24 -6.87 2.52 16.24
N THR A 25 -5.98 1.85 15.53
CA THR A 25 -5.41 2.37 14.28
C THR A 25 -6.33 2.12 13.09
N LYS A 26 -6.14 2.87 11.99
CA LYS A 26 -6.91 2.72 10.75
C LYS A 26 -6.89 1.27 10.24
N CYS A 27 -5.75 0.61 10.24
CA CYS A 27 -5.61 -0.76 9.76
C CYS A 27 -6.25 -1.84 10.66
N MET A 28 -6.67 -1.49 11.87
CA MET A 28 -7.44 -2.36 12.77
C MET A 28 -8.95 -2.25 12.57
N VAL A 29 -9.43 -1.40 11.68
CA VAL A 29 -10.85 -1.35 11.31
C VAL A 29 -11.25 -2.68 10.67
N GLN A 30 -12.45 -3.15 11.01
CA GLN A 30 -12.94 -4.46 10.59
C GLN A 30 -13.88 -4.36 9.40
N VAL A 31 -13.63 -5.17 8.39
CA VAL A 31 -14.58 -5.49 7.31
C VAL A 31 -15.11 -6.90 7.58
N ASN A 32 -16.40 -7.01 7.79
CA ASN A 32 -17.08 -8.29 8.07
C ASN A 32 -16.45 -9.09 9.24
N GLY A 33 -15.98 -8.39 10.27
CA GLY A 33 -15.43 -9.00 11.49
C GLY A 33 -13.96 -9.40 11.41
N VAL A 34 -13.23 -9.03 10.35
CA VAL A 34 -11.78 -9.25 10.20
C VAL A 34 -11.09 -7.92 9.95
N THR A 35 -10.04 -7.60 10.71
CA THR A 35 -9.31 -6.34 10.53
C THR A 35 -8.56 -6.31 9.20
N LEU A 36 -8.33 -5.10 8.65
CA LEU A 36 -7.56 -4.93 7.42
C LEU A 36 -6.15 -5.52 7.58
N ILE A 37 -5.47 -5.19 8.68
CA ILE A 37 -4.11 -5.68 8.93
C ILE A 37 -4.05 -7.20 9.09
N GLN A 38 -5.00 -7.84 9.79
CA GLN A 38 -5.05 -9.29 9.91
C GLN A 38 -5.22 -9.95 8.54
N ARG A 39 -6.08 -9.39 7.70
CA ARG A 39 -6.33 -9.87 6.35
C ARG A 39 -5.07 -9.76 5.49
N MET A 40 -4.42 -8.60 5.51
CA MET A 40 -3.20 -8.33 4.76
C MET A 40 -2.03 -9.22 5.21
N LEU A 41 -1.81 -9.35 6.51
CA LEU A 41 -0.75 -10.23 7.04
C LEU A 41 -0.95 -11.70 6.66
N ARG A 42 -2.18 -12.21 6.69
CA ARG A 42 -2.49 -13.57 6.20
C ARG A 42 -2.19 -13.74 4.72
N GLN A 43 -2.47 -12.74 3.89
CA GLN A 43 -2.20 -12.78 2.46
C GLN A 43 -0.69 -12.76 2.20
N LEU A 44 0.06 -11.93 2.93
CA LEU A 44 1.52 -11.87 2.85
C LEU A 44 2.19 -13.14 3.38
N ASP A 45 1.69 -13.72 4.47
CA ASP A 45 2.21 -14.98 5.05
C ASP A 45 2.06 -16.21 4.13
N GLN A 46 1.26 -16.08 3.06
CA GLN A 46 1.13 -17.09 2.02
C GLN A 46 2.15 -16.93 0.87
N GLN A 47 2.91 -15.82 0.90
CA GLN A 47 3.83 -15.46 -0.16
C GLN A 47 5.25 -15.73 0.29
N ASP A 48 5.93 -16.62 0.21
CA ASP A 48 7.34 -16.93 0.56
C ASP A 48 8.25 -15.68 0.70
N LEU A 49 7.91 -14.83 1.69
CA LEU A 49 8.60 -13.59 1.99
C LEU A 49 9.64 -13.79 3.09
N GLU A 50 10.77 -13.10 2.97
CA GLU A 50 11.84 -13.10 3.98
C GLU A 50 11.36 -12.48 5.30
N ARG A 51 10.66 -11.34 5.21
CA ARG A 51 10.10 -10.62 6.35
C ARG A 51 9.00 -9.64 5.93
N ILE A 52 8.29 -9.11 6.93
CA ILE A 52 7.33 -8.02 6.79
C ILE A 52 7.79 -6.87 7.69
N VAL A 53 8.08 -5.71 7.11
CA VAL A 53 8.42 -4.48 7.85
C VAL A 53 7.17 -3.62 7.96
N ILE A 54 6.79 -3.22 9.17
CA ILE A 54 5.59 -2.41 9.39
C ILE A 54 6.01 -1.08 10.01
N VAL A 55 5.76 0.02 9.29
CA VAL A 55 5.97 1.36 9.84
C VAL A 55 4.76 1.75 10.65
N VAL A 56 4.95 1.87 11.96
CA VAL A 56 3.91 2.19 12.95
C VAL A 56 4.06 3.62 13.46
N GLY A 57 3.00 4.19 14.02
CA GLY A 57 3.02 5.54 14.58
C GLY A 57 1.86 5.75 15.56
N TYR A 58 0.72 6.25 15.06
CA TYR A 58 -0.46 6.44 15.91
C TYR A 58 -0.87 5.14 16.59
N LYS A 59 -0.98 5.17 17.93
CA LYS A 59 -1.36 4.02 18.76
C LYS A 59 -0.56 2.74 18.48
N LYS A 60 0.74 2.89 18.21
CA LYS A 60 1.65 1.79 17.86
C LYS A 60 1.57 0.60 18.81
N ASP A 61 1.50 0.85 20.14
CA ASP A 61 1.57 -0.22 21.12
C ASP A 61 0.35 -1.15 21.02
N ILE A 62 -0.84 -0.59 20.80
CA ILE A 62 -2.08 -1.35 20.57
C ILE A 62 -1.98 -2.18 19.28
N LEU A 63 -1.43 -1.59 18.21
CA LEU A 63 -1.26 -2.28 16.93
C LEU A 63 -0.25 -3.42 17.05
N ILE A 64 0.90 -3.17 17.68
CA ILE A 64 1.97 -4.16 17.88
C ILE A 64 1.46 -5.33 18.72
N GLU A 65 0.79 -5.05 19.85
CA GLU A 65 0.19 -6.08 20.71
C GLU A 65 -0.83 -6.92 19.94
N TYR A 66 -1.69 -6.27 19.15
CA TYR A 66 -2.66 -6.97 18.31
C TYR A 66 -1.97 -7.86 17.28
N ILE A 67 -0.97 -7.37 16.58
CA ILE A 67 -0.23 -8.15 15.57
C ILE A 67 0.46 -9.35 16.22
N HIS A 68 1.06 -9.20 17.40
CA HIS A 68 1.66 -10.32 18.13
C HIS A 68 0.64 -11.38 18.57
N SER A 69 -0.64 -11.02 18.67
CA SER A 69 -1.72 -11.98 18.96
C SER A 69 -2.15 -12.78 17.74
N LEU A 70 -1.70 -12.40 16.54
CA LEU A 70 -2.02 -13.09 15.29
C LEU A 70 -0.99 -14.20 15.01
N GLU A 71 -1.44 -15.30 14.43
CA GLU A 71 -0.56 -16.39 14.00
C GLU A 71 0.02 -16.08 12.61
N VAL A 72 1.14 -15.34 12.57
CA VAL A 72 1.91 -15.03 11.35
C VAL A 72 3.27 -15.70 11.45
N ARG A 73 3.65 -16.50 10.46
CA ARG A 73 4.93 -17.24 10.44
C ARG A 73 6.08 -16.39 9.91
N THR A 74 5.78 -15.53 8.94
CA THR A 74 6.77 -14.61 8.36
C THR A 74 7.27 -13.65 9.43
N PRO A 75 8.59 -13.48 9.62
CA PRO A 75 9.16 -12.56 10.61
C PRO A 75 8.64 -11.13 10.40
N ILE A 76 8.26 -10.46 11.51
CA ILE A 76 7.75 -9.08 11.49
C ILE A 76 8.73 -8.16 12.20
N GLU A 77 9.09 -7.05 11.53
CA GLU A 77 9.89 -5.96 12.07
C GLU A 77 9.05 -4.68 12.15
N PHE A 78 9.17 -3.93 13.23
CA PHE A 78 8.47 -2.66 13.41
C PHE A 78 9.44 -1.49 13.36
N ILE A 79 9.07 -0.46 12.59
CA ILE A 79 9.78 0.83 12.52
C ILE A 79 8.83 1.91 13.01
N GLU A 80 9.26 2.72 13.97
CA GLU A 80 8.41 3.76 14.54
C GLU A 80 8.57 5.11 13.82
N ASN A 81 7.47 5.68 13.36
CA ASN A 81 7.37 7.09 13.02
C ASN A 81 6.90 7.86 14.26
N THR A 82 7.82 8.48 14.98
CA THR A 82 7.52 9.23 16.22
C THR A 82 6.87 10.59 16.00
N ILE A 83 6.88 11.08 14.75
CA ILE A 83 6.32 12.38 14.36
C ILE A 83 5.22 12.20 13.28
N TYR A 84 4.47 11.11 13.38
CA TYR A 84 3.41 10.74 12.44
C TYR A 84 2.31 11.80 12.27
N ASP A 85 2.10 12.64 13.27
CA ASP A 85 1.11 13.73 13.28
C ASP A 85 1.59 15.02 12.58
N GLN A 86 2.89 15.09 12.26
CA GLN A 86 3.55 16.22 11.60
C GLN A 86 4.05 15.86 10.19
N THR A 87 3.97 14.60 9.81
CA THR A 87 4.50 14.08 8.54
C THR A 87 3.44 13.31 7.78
N ASN A 88 3.71 13.05 6.50
CA ASN A 88 2.89 12.17 5.68
C ASN A 88 3.63 10.85 5.36
N ASN A 89 3.07 10.01 4.51
CA ASN A 89 3.58 8.67 4.22
C ASN A 89 4.97 8.65 3.57
N ILE A 90 5.42 9.75 2.94
CA ILE A 90 6.80 9.88 2.44
C ILE A 90 7.83 9.68 3.54
N TYR A 91 7.58 10.23 4.75
CA TYR A 91 8.48 10.10 5.87
C TYR A 91 8.47 8.68 6.44
N SER A 92 7.29 8.09 6.56
CA SER A 92 7.17 6.69 6.97
C SER A 92 7.97 5.76 6.05
N LEU A 93 7.91 5.99 4.74
CA LEU A 93 8.70 5.21 3.77
C LEU A 93 10.20 5.52 3.86
N ALA A 94 10.57 6.79 4.12
CA ALA A 94 11.97 7.19 4.32
C ALA A 94 12.59 6.50 5.56
N LEU A 95 11.83 6.29 6.62
CA LEU A 95 12.26 5.51 7.79
C LEU A 95 12.55 4.05 7.41
N ALA A 96 11.76 3.46 6.51
CA ALA A 96 11.91 2.09 6.02
C ALA A 96 12.89 1.96 4.83
N LYS A 97 13.63 3.01 4.44
CA LYS A 97 14.51 3.00 3.27
C LYS A 97 15.56 1.88 3.27
N HIS A 98 16.05 1.49 4.46
CA HIS A 98 17.01 0.39 4.56
C HIS A 98 16.43 -0.93 4.05
N ALA A 99 15.18 -1.21 4.38
CA ALA A 99 14.47 -2.37 3.83
C ALA A 99 14.45 -2.32 2.29
N LEU A 100 14.10 -1.18 1.69
CA LEU A 100 14.10 -1.01 0.23
C LEU A 100 15.49 -1.25 -0.43
N LEU A 101 16.57 -1.03 0.31
CA LEU A 101 17.96 -1.21 -0.18
C LEU A 101 18.47 -2.64 0.01
N GLU A 102 17.82 -3.45 0.84
CA GLU A 102 18.26 -4.81 1.17
C GLU A 102 17.69 -5.86 0.22
N SER A 103 16.40 -5.81 -0.08
CA SER A 103 15.71 -6.84 -0.86
C SER A 103 14.64 -6.24 -1.80
N ASP A 104 14.19 -7.01 -2.77
CA ASP A 104 13.00 -6.67 -3.55
C ASP A 104 11.81 -6.51 -2.60
N THR A 105 11.00 -5.50 -2.81
CA THR A 105 9.99 -5.09 -1.82
C THR A 105 8.61 -4.97 -2.43
N VAL A 106 7.61 -5.59 -1.78
CA VAL A 106 6.20 -5.25 -1.97
C VAL A 106 5.85 -4.15 -0.97
N LEU A 107 5.53 -2.96 -1.46
CA LEU A 107 5.10 -1.82 -0.65
C LEU A 107 3.57 -1.75 -0.65
N LEU A 108 2.96 -1.61 0.54
CA LEU A 108 1.50 -1.53 0.71
C LEU A 108 1.11 -0.40 1.66
N GLU A 109 0.00 0.27 1.34
CA GLU A 109 -0.75 1.06 2.31
C GLU A 109 -1.63 0.15 3.18
N SER A 110 -1.82 0.51 4.44
CA SER A 110 -2.47 -0.35 5.45
C SER A 110 -3.99 -0.28 5.48
N ASP A 111 -4.60 0.55 4.66
CA ASP A 111 -6.04 0.81 4.57
C ASP A 111 -6.74 0.09 3.41
N LEU A 112 -6.05 -0.85 2.84
CA LEU A 112 -6.51 -1.61 1.68
C LEU A 112 -7.18 -2.92 2.07
N ILE A 113 -8.21 -3.28 1.32
CA ILE A 113 -8.76 -4.63 1.25
C ILE A 113 -8.71 -5.10 -0.21
N PHE A 114 -8.27 -6.33 -0.45
CA PHE A 114 -8.11 -6.87 -1.80
C PHE A 114 -8.17 -8.42 -1.81
N GLU A 115 -8.37 -8.99 -2.98
CA GLU A 115 -8.35 -10.44 -3.19
C GLU A 115 -6.93 -11.02 -3.12
N ASP A 116 -6.78 -12.29 -2.72
CA ASP A 116 -5.48 -12.96 -2.54
C ASP A 116 -4.67 -13.00 -3.83
N SER A 117 -5.34 -13.17 -4.97
CA SER A 117 -4.70 -13.19 -6.29
C SER A 117 -3.96 -11.90 -6.64
N VAL A 118 -4.33 -10.77 -6.04
CA VAL A 118 -3.68 -9.46 -6.27
C VAL A 118 -2.19 -9.53 -5.93
N LEU A 119 -1.85 -10.05 -4.75
CA LEU A 119 -0.43 -10.19 -4.35
C LEU A 119 0.29 -11.28 -5.15
N THR A 120 -0.36 -12.42 -5.35
CA THR A 120 0.23 -13.52 -6.11
C THR A 120 0.58 -13.08 -7.53
N ASP A 121 -0.36 -12.41 -8.21
CA ASP A 121 -0.15 -11.94 -9.59
C ASP A 121 0.92 -10.84 -9.68
N LEU A 122 1.05 -9.99 -8.65
CA LEU A 122 2.09 -8.96 -8.58
C LEU A 122 3.47 -9.59 -8.38
N ILE A 123 3.60 -10.49 -7.40
CA ILE A 123 4.87 -11.11 -7.03
C ILE A 123 5.40 -12.00 -8.15
N GLN A 124 4.52 -12.75 -8.81
CA GLN A 124 4.87 -13.65 -9.91
C GLN A 124 5.10 -12.95 -11.24
N ASP A 125 4.75 -11.68 -11.38
CA ASP A 125 5.02 -10.91 -12.61
C ASP A 125 6.54 -10.81 -12.81
N PRO A 126 7.08 -11.18 -13.98
CA PRO A 126 8.52 -11.18 -14.23
C PRO A 126 9.15 -9.78 -14.31
N ARG A 127 8.35 -8.74 -14.44
CA ARG A 127 8.84 -7.35 -14.46
C ARG A 127 9.28 -6.95 -13.05
N GLU A 128 10.40 -6.28 -12.96
CA GLU A 128 11.08 -6.02 -11.67
C GLU A 128 10.39 -4.94 -10.83
N THR A 129 9.84 -3.90 -11.48
CA THR A 129 9.29 -2.74 -10.77
C THR A 129 7.92 -2.38 -11.32
N LEU A 130 6.92 -2.46 -10.45
CA LEU A 130 5.51 -2.37 -10.82
C LEU A 130 4.72 -1.47 -9.87
N ALA A 131 3.77 -0.73 -10.42
CA ALA A 131 2.65 -0.15 -9.68
C ALA A 131 1.36 -0.89 -10.07
N LEU A 132 0.63 -1.40 -9.10
CA LEU A 132 -0.72 -1.91 -9.36
C LEU A 132 -1.66 -0.77 -9.68
N VAL A 133 -2.43 -0.93 -10.74
CA VAL A 133 -3.39 0.07 -11.19
C VAL A 133 -4.71 -0.58 -11.57
N ASP A 134 -5.79 0.15 -11.37
CA ASP A 134 -7.11 -0.23 -11.85
C ASP A 134 -7.72 0.89 -12.70
N ARG A 135 -8.74 0.59 -13.47
CA ARG A 135 -9.41 1.60 -14.26
C ARG A 135 -10.03 2.64 -13.33
N TYR A 136 -9.76 3.93 -13.59
CA TYR A 136 -10.32 4.99 -12.76
C TYR A 136 -11.85 5.04 -12.87
N GLU A 137 -12.50 5.17 -11.73
CA GLU A 137 -13.93 5.43 -11.60
C GLU A 137 -14.16 6.69 -10.77
N SER A 138 -15.29 7.38 -10.99
CA SER A 138 -15.57 8.72 -10.45
C SER A 138 -15.68 8.80 -8.92
N TRP A 139 -15.78 7.67 -8.24
CA TRP A 139 -15.81 7.58 -6.77
C TRP A 139 -14.41 7.45 -6.16
N MET A 140 -13.38 7.19 -6.96
CA MET A 140 -12.01 6.97 -6.51
C MET A 140 -11.29 8.31 -6.28
N ASP A 141 -10.66 8.44 -5.11
CA ASP A 141 -9.84 9.59 -4.74
C ASP A 141 -8.33 9.28 -4.88
N GLY A 142 -7.50 10.33 -4.74
CA GLY A 142 -6.05 10.22 -4.64
C GLY A 142 -5.32 10.27 -5.97
N THR A 143 -4.16 9.61 -6.03
CA THR A 143 -3.28 9.65 -7.19
C THR A 143 -3.79 8.75 -8.32
N VAL A 144 -3.83 9.30 -9.52
CA VAL A 144 -4.06 8.53 -10.75
C VAL A 144 -2.82 8.53 -11.62
N VAL A 145 -2.73 7.59 -12.56
CA VAL A 145 -1.63 7.51 -13.52
C VAL A 145 -2.13 7.56 -14.95
N LYS A 146 -1.31 8.12 -15.83
CA LYS A 146 -1.42 7.96 -17.28
C LYS A 146 -0.43 6.87 -17.72
N ILE A 147 -0.89 5.93 -18.53
CA ILE A 147 -0.07 4.82 -18.99
C ILE A 147 -0.10 4.72 -20.52
N SER A 148 1.02 4.24 -21.10
CA SER A 148 1.10 3.93 -22.53
C SER A 148 0.45 2.56 -22.83
N ASP A 149 0.32 2.24 -24.13
CA ASP A 149 -0.14 0.93 -24.59
C ASP A 149 0.81 -0.22 -24.19
N ARG A 150 2.03 0.11 -23.77
CA ARG A 150 3.05 -0.84 -23.29
C ARG A 150 3.18 -0.89 -21.78
N ASP A 151 2.16 -0.40 -21.06
CA ASP A 151 2.14 -0.29 -19.59
C ASP A 151 3.25 0.60 -18.99
N GLU A 152 3.83 1.51 -19.77
CA GLU A 152 4.76 2.51 -19.23
C GLU A 152 3.96 3.57 -18.50
N ILE A 153 4.35 3.90 -17.28
CA ILE A 153 3.72 4.99 -16.54
C ILE A 153 4.31 6.31 -17.04
N LEU A 154 3.47 7.14 -17.61
CA LEU A 154 3.85 8.42 -18.21
C LEU A 154 3.78 9.58 -17.24
N ASP A 155 2.88 9.53 -16.26
CA ASP A 155 2.75 10.53 -15.19
C ASP A 155 1.99 9.93 -13.99
N PHE A 156 2.39 10.31 -12.79
CA PHE A 156 1.61 10.17 -11.57
C PHE A 156 0.91 11.52 -11.33
N VAL A 157 -0.40 11.57 -11.48
CA VAL A 157 -1.19 12.80 -11.40
C VAL A 157 -1.85 12.89 -10.02
N PRO A 158 -1.39 13.81 -9.14
CA PRO A 158 -2.02 14.01 -7.84
C PRO A 158 -3.40 14.66 -8.01
N GLY A 159 -4.30 14.49 -7.03
CA GLY A 159 -5.67 14.94 -7.11
C GLY A 159 -5.82 16.45 -7.41
N ASN A 160 -4.91 17.30 -6.93
CA ASN A 160 -4.90 18.74 -7.23
C ASN A 160 -4.48 19.10 -8.67
N LYS A 161 -4.02 18.12 -9.45
CA LYS A 161 -3.67 18.26 -10.88
C LYS A 161 -4.56 17.42 -11.79
N PHE A 162 -5.64 16.88 -11.25
CA PHE A 162 -6.60 16.08 -11.98
C PHE A 162 -7.32 16.92 -13.06
N VAL A 163 -7.43 16.38 -14.26
CA VAL A 163 -8.09 17.01 -15.40
C VAL A 163 -9.26 16.13 -15.85
N PHE A 164 -10.48 16.64 -15.75
CA PHE A 164 -11.70 15.87 -16.01
C PHE A 164 -11.80 15.32 -17.44
N GLU A 165 -11.28 16.04 -18.42
CA GLU A 165 -11.26 15.65 -19.82
C GLU A 165 -10.37 14.43 -20.08
N ASP A 166 -9.43 14.17 -19.16
CA ASP A 166 -8.49 13.04 -19.26
C ASP A 166 -8.98 11.76 -18.56
N ILE A 167 -10.15 11.78 -17.90
CA ILE A 167 -10.72 10.62 -17.18
C ILE A 167 -10.63 9.30 -17.98
N PRO A 168 -10.95 9.25 -19.28
CA PRO A 168 -10.86 8.00 -20.02
C PRO A 168 -9.46 7.40 -20.13
N ARG A 169 -8.42 8.19 -19.81
CA ARG A 169 -7.00 7.81 -19.86
C ARG A 169 -6.41 7.53 -18.50
N TYR A 170 -7.17 7.75 -17.42
CA TYR A 170 -6.68 7.59 -16.07
C TYR A 170 -6.86 6.15 -15.57
N TYR A 171 -5.87 5.72 -14.83
CA TYR A 171 -5.91 4.56 -13.97
C TYR A 171 -5.64 4.99 -12.53
N LYS A 172 -6.38 4.45 -11.58
CA LYS A 172 -6.14 4.67 -10.13
C LYS A 172 -5.01 3.79 -9.65
N THR A 173 -4.09 4.34 -8.88
CA THR A 173 -3.12 3.53 -8.13
C THR A 173 -3.85 2.73 -7.05
N VAL A 174 -3.57 1.43 -6.97
CA VAL A 174 -4.11 0.55 -5.91
C VAL A 174 -3.34 0.73 -4.59
N ASN A 175 -2.29 1.56 -4.61
CA ASN A 175 -1.37 1.80 -3.50
C ASN A 175 -0.65 0.52 -3.04
N ILE A 176 -0.41 -0.38 -4.00
CA ILE A 176 0.44 -1.56 -3.87
C ILE A 176 1.48 -1.53 -4.99
N TYR A 177 2.75 -1.66 -4.62
CA TYR A 177 3.87 -1.57 -5.54
C TYR A 177 4.82 -2.74 -5.36
N LYS A 178 5.51 -3.11 -6.43
CA LYS A 178 6.68 -4.00 -6.40
C LYS A 178 7.89 -3.18 -6.81
N PHE A 179 8.83 -3.00 -5.92
CA PHE A 179 10.10 -2.31 -6.17
C PHE A 179 11.23 -3.31 -6.15
N SER A 180 11.98 -3.42 -7.25
CA SER A 180 13.23 -4.15 -7.19
C SER A 180 14.24 -3.41 -6.31
N ARG A 181 15.12 -4.15 -5.65
CA ARG A 181 16.26 -3.57 -4.92
C ARG A 181 17.10 -2.65 -5.81
N HIS A 182 17.29 -3.04 -7.07
CA HIS A 182 18.01 -2.21 -8.03
C HIS A 182 17.33 -0.86 -8.27
N PHE A 183 16.03 -0.86 -8.54
CA PHE A 183 15.25 0.38 -8.68
C PHE A 183 15.32 1.24 -7.41
N SER A 184 15.15 0.63 -6.26
CA SER A 184 15.22 1.32 -4.98
C SER A 184 16.58 1.99 -4.78
N ALA A 185 17.69 1.28 -5.02
CA ALA A 185 19.03 1.77 -4.77
C ALA A 185 19.49 2.82 -5.79
N THR A 186 19.11 2.68 -7.07
CA THR A 186 19.63 3.54 -8.14
C THR A 186 18.72 4.71 -8.51
N GLN A 187 17.43 4.61 -8.19
CA GLN A 187 16.44 5.61 -8.57
C GLN A 187 15.64 6.10 -7.35
N TYR A 188 14.86 5.25 -6.71
CA TYR A 188 13.83 5.71 -5.77
C TYR A 188 14.41 6.33 -4.49
N VAL A 189 15.29 5.64 -3.78
CA VAL A 189 15.83 6.13 -2.48
C VAL A 189 16.65 7.40 -2.63
N PRO A 190 17.56 7.56 -3.62
CA PRO A 190 18.26 8.82 -3.83
C PRO A 190 17.31 10.02 -4.04
N PHE A 191 16.23 9.83 -4.83
CA PHE A 191 15.23 10.88 -5.05
C PHE A 191 14.34 11.10 -3.82
N LEU A 192 13.99 10.05 -3.06
CA LEU A 192 13.28 10.16 -1.80
C LEU A 192 14.05 11.03 -0.80
N GLU A 193 15.33 10.80 -0.63
CA GLU A 193 16.20 11.57 0.27
C GLU A 193 16.33 13.03 -0.20
N ALA A 194 16.56 13.24 -1.48
CA ALA A 194 16.64 14.58 -2.05
C ALA A 194 15.33 15.34 -1.91
N TYR A 195 14.21 14.70 -2.19
CA TYR A 195 12.87 15.27 -2.07
C TYR A 195 12.56 15.67 -0.61
N SER A 196 12.75 14.74 0.33
CA SER A 196 12.53 14.99 1.76
C SER A 196 13.40 16.12 2.30
N THR A 197 14.65 16.19 1.86
CA THR A 197 15.59 17.25 2.26
C THR A 197 15.18 18.64 1.70
N ALA A 198 14.76 18.68 0.44
CA ALA A 198 14.48 19.95 -0.24
C ALA A 198 13.06 20.48 0.01
N LEU A 199 12.06 19.60 0.13
CA LEU A 199 10.65 19.95 0.15
C LEU A 199 9.92 19.53 1.44
N GLY A 200 10.61 18.79 2.31
CA GLY A 200 10.09 18.34 3.61
C GLY A 200 9.36 17.02 3.56
N ASN A 201 8.80 16.65 4.72
CA ASN A 201 8.30 15.29 4.99
C ASN A 201 6.75 15.22 5.05
N ASN A 202 6.04 16.28 4.67
CA ASN A 202 4.58 16.31 4.71
C ASN A 202 3.97 16.15 3.31
N GLU A 203 4.45 15.17 2.56
CA GLU A 203 4.03 14.85 1.20
C GLU A 203 3.77 13.35 1.04
N TYR A 204 3.14 12.98 -0.08
CA TYR A 204 2.95 11.58 -0.45
C TYR A 204 4.18 11.03 -1.18
N TYR A 205 4.56 9.78 -0.90
CA TYR A 205 5.73 9.13 -1.53
C TYR A 205 5.58 8.97 -3.05
N GLU A 206 4.37 9.00 -3.59
CA GLU A 206 4.12 9.01 -5.04
C GLU A 206 4.65 10.27 -5.72
N GLN A 207 4.87 11.36 -4.99
CA GLN A 207 5.51 12.55 -5.56
C GLN A 207 6.94 12.26 -6.01
N VAL A 208 7.64 11.34 -5.34
CA VAL A 208 8.96 10.89 -5.78
C VAL A 208 8.86 10.09 -7.08
N LEU A 209 7.89 9.19 -7.19
CA LEU A 209 7.61 8.44 -8.43
C LEU A 209 7.25 9.38 -9.57
N ARG A 210 6.47 10.43 -9.28
CA ARG A 210 6.12 11.47 -10.25
C ARG A 210 7.36 12.19 -10.78
N VAL A 211 8.27 12.62 -9.91
CA VAL A 211 9.52 13.29 -10.33
C VAL A 211 10.34 12.38 -11.24
N LEU A 212 10.53 11.12 -10.84
CA LEU A 212 11.25 10.13 -11.65
C LEU A 212 10.63 9.96 -13.04
N THR A 213 9.30 9.87 -13.10
CA THR A 213 8.56 9.69 -14.35
C THR A 213 8.70 10.90 -15.27
N LEU A 214 8.55 12.12 -14.72
CA LEU A 214 8.68 13.35 -15.49
C LEU A 214 10.10 13.62 -16.01
N LEU A 215 11.11 13.05 -15.37
CA LEU A 215 12.49 13.10 -15.84
C LEU A 215 12.80 12.02 -16.88
N ASN A 216 11.81 11.22 -17.28
CA ASN A 216 11.99 10.05 -18.16
C ASN A 216 13.09 9.08 -17.68
N ASN A 217 13.24 8.98 -16.37
CA ASN A 217 14.29 8.20 -15.72
C ASN A 217 13.68 7.18 -14.75
N THR A 218 12.67 6.44 -15.20
CA THR A 218 12.07 5.39 -14.36
C THR A 218 11.83 4.11 -15.15
N SER A 219 12.05 2.99 -14.47
CA SER A 219 11.71 1.65 -14.97
C SER A 219 10.38 1.13 -14.46
N ILE A 220 9.63 1.93 -13.66
CA ILE A 220 8.34 1.49 -13.12
C ILE A 220 7.28 1.34 -14.21
N ARG A 221 6.58 0.23 -14.20
CA ARG A 221 5.51 -0.08 -15.13
C ARG A 221 4.20 -0.32 -14.41
N ALA A 222 3.11 -0.11 -15.12
CA ALA A 222 1.79 -0.44 -14.62
C ALA A 222 1.52 -1.95 -14.69
N LYS A 223 0.98 -2.51 -13.61
CA LYS A 223 0.34 -3.82 -13.59
C LYS A 223 -1.16 -3.59 -13.42
N ARG A 224 -1.91 -3.77 -14.50
CA ARG A 224 -3.37 -3.61 -14.46
C ARG A 224 -4.01 -4.77 -13.74
N LEU A 225 -4.95 -4.49 -12.85
CA LEU A 225 -5.85 -5.50 -12.32
C LEU A 225 -6.74 -6.05 -13.45
N ASN A 226 -7.09 -7.31 -13.34
CA ASN A 226 -7.92 -8.00 -14.32
C ASN A 226 -9.23 -8.47 -13.66
N GLY A 227 -9.97 -7.51 -13.10
CA GLY A 227 -11.24 -7.77 -12.42
C GLY A 227 -11.12 -8.27 -10.98
N GLN A 228 -9.91 -8.33 -10.41
CA GLN A 228 -9.74 -8.60 -8.98
C GLN A 228 -10.38 -7.48 -8.16
N LYS A 229 -11.09 -7.88 -7.10
CA LYS A 229 -11.71 -6.93 -6.18
C LYS A 229 -10.68 -6.32 -5.24
N TRP A 230 -10.79 -5.02 -5.05
CA TRP A 230 -10.03 -4.26 -4.07
C TRP A 230 -10.83 -3.03 -3.63
N TYR A 231 -10.47 -2.44 -2.51
CA TYR A 231 -11.04 -1.18 -2.05
C TYR A 231 -10.09 -0.48 -1.07
N GLU A 232 -10.05 0.85 -1.09
CA GLU A 232 -9.35 1.70 -0.13
C GLU A 232 -10.38 2.24 0.87
N ILE A 233 -10.13 2.09 2.16
CA ILE A 233 -11.08 2.44 3.21
C ILE A 233 -10.60 3.70 3.91
N ASP A 234 -11.21 4.81 3.59
CA ASP A 234 -10.87 6.12 4.12
C ASP A 234 -11.88 6.65 5.13
N ASP A 235 -13.15 6.28 4.98
CA ASP A 235 -14.23 6.70 5.84
C ASP A 235 -15.26 5.59 6.11
N ILE A 236 -16.36 5.94 6.80
CA ILE A 236 -17.41 4.97 7.17
C ILE A 236 -18.18 4.48 5.94
N GLN A 237 -18.35 5.31 4.92
CA GLN A 237 -19.06 4.93 3.70
C GLN A 237 -18.25 3.90 2.90
N ASP A 238 -16.92 4.08 2.82
CA ASP A 238 -16.01 3.11 2.22
C ASP A 238 -16.08 1.76 2.92
N LEU A 239 -16.18 1.78 4.26
CA LEU A 239 -16.29 0.56 5.05
C LEU A 239 -17.58 -0.23 4.72
N ASP A 240 -18.70 0.44 4.54
CA ASP A 240 -19.98 -0.18 4.17
C ASP A 240 -19.90 -0.79 2.76
N ILE A 241 -19.29 -0.06 1.82
CA ILE A 241 -19.10 -0.54 0.44
C ILE A 241 -18.16 -1.76 0.43
N ALA A 242 -17.02 -1.69 1.10
CA ALA A 242 -16.06 -2.79 1.20
C ALA A 242 -16.72 -4.03 1.85
N SER A 243 -17.53 -3.84 2.89
CA SER A 243 -18.28 -4.93 3.55
C SER A 243 -19.22 -5.65 2.60
N SER A 244 -19.85 -4.92 1.69
CA SER A 244 -20.71 -5.50 0.64
C SER A 244 -19.90 -6.26 -0.41
N ILE A 245 -18.80 -5.67 -0.91
CA ILE A 245 -17.94 -6.25 -1.97
C ILE A 245 -17.33 -7.58 -1.52
N PHE A 246 -16.93 -7.69 -0.24
CA PHE A 246 -16.19 -8.84 0.30
C PHE A 246 -17.03 -9.80 1.16
N SER A 247 -18.35 -9.70 1.14
CA SER A 247 -19.26 -10.50 1.99
C SER A 247 -19.09 -12.03 1.82
N ASP A 248 -19.05 -12.52 0.61
CA ASP A 248 -19.01 -13.98 0.31
C ASP A 248 -17.69 -14.65 0.75
N ARG A 249 -16.60 -13.88 0.79
CA ARG A 249 -15.27 -14.37 1.16
C ARG A 249 -15.13 -14.49 2.67
N ASP A 250 -15.70 -13.56 3.40
CA ASP A 250 -15.59 -13.51 4.85
C ASP A 250 -16.33 -14.67 5.52
N ASP A 251 -17.38 -15.19 4.91
CA ASP A 251 -18.05 -16.40 5.36
C ASP A 251 -17.17 -17.65 5.27
N ARG A 252 -16.27 -17.73 4.29
CA ARG A 252 -15.27 -18.80 4.20
C ARG A 252 -14.20 -18.65 5.28
N LEU A 253 -13.72 -17.44 5.56
CA LEU A 253 -12.75 -17.16 6.60
C LEU A 253 -13.29 -17.48 8.00
N LYS A 254 -14.51 -17.07 8.30
CA LYS A 254 -15.18 -17.39 9.57
C LYS A 254 -15.39 -18.89 9.78
N LYS A 255 -15.68 -19.64 8.71
CA LYS A 255 -15.82 -21.10 8.78
C LYS A 255 -14.48 -21.80 9.03
N MET A 256 -13.38 -21.26 8.57
CA MET A 256 -12.03 -21.78 8.85
C MET A 256 -11.62 -21.53 10.32
N GLN A 257 -11.89 -20.34 10.87
CA GLN A 257 -11.60 -20.02 12.28
C GLN A 257 -12.42 -20.84 13.29
N LYS A 258 -13.59 -21.36 12.92
CA LYS A 258 -14.42 -22.24 13.79
C LYS A 258 -13.99 -23.72 13.77
N ARG A 259 -12.97 -24.08 13.01
CA ARG A 259 -12.47 -25.47 12.89
C ARG A 259 -11.19 -25.75 13.69
N TYR A 260 -10.71 -24.75 14.41
CA TYR A 260 -9.63 -24.81 15.38
C TYR A 260 -10.17 -24.25 16.71
#